data_bfc0ec8ec7cc92482d9389a7ae1a0e51
#
_entry.id   bfc0ec8ec7cc92482d9389a7ae1a0e51
#
_cell.length_a   1.000
_cell.length_b   1.000
_cell.length_c   1.000
_cell.angle_alpha   90.00
_cell.angle_beta   90.00
_cell.angle_gamma   90.00
#
_symmetry.space_group_name_H-M   'P 1'
#
loop_
_entity.id
_entity.type
_entity.pdbx_description
1 polymer ?
#
loop_
_entity_poly.entity_id
_entity_poly.type
_entity_poly.pdbx_seq_one_letter_code
_entity_poly.pdbx_strand_id
1 'polypeptide(L)'
;MKSRWNDEDAARYVEAALEAGQSEALGLRIYTSRIIGGDPDLVLHGGGNTSVKVTADGEALMRIKGSGWDLDTIEAPGLPAVRLAPLLEARDGPKLSDPDMVALLRASLIEADAPNPSVEALLHAFLPFAFVDHTHATAILALADQPDMRDTIKRIYGDRLAYVPYVMPGFDLSIVADRIYRDHPGCEGLWLENHGLFTFANDARASYELMIEFVTMAEDELARAGVALTGPQQSDGVEDVALRARLETALARDGSPFAKGVFLDYRSTAAIREHAAKSNVEAISLRGTVTPDHVIRIKPWPMVIGREADGDAIAAALAAYADRYKAYFTRNAARTNEPKRMLDVYPRVVLVLGKGVYAIGATAKAAKIGGDLCEQATRAINAAEAYGRFTPIGEADLFDMEYWSLEQAKLAVGAS
;
A
#
# COMPACT_ATOMS: atom_id res chain seq x y z
N MET A 1 -10.72 -16.16 -3.90
CA MET A 1 -10.45 -15.34 -5.11
C MET A 1 -10.40 -16.22 -6.36
N LYS A 2 -10.57 -15.65 -7.57
CA LYS A 2 -10.47 -16.44 -8.82
C LYS A 2 -9.36 -15.89 -9.70
N SER A 3 -8.59 -16.77 -10.31
CA SER A 3 -7.59 -16.40 -11.32
C SER A 3 -8.25 -15.65 -12.50
N ARG A 4 -7.57 -14.62 -12.97
CA ARG A 4 -7.91 -13.87 -14.19
C ARG A 4 -6.95 -14.16 -15.33
N TRP A 5 -6.09 -15.17 -15.17
CA TRP A 5 -5.18 -15.57 -16.25
C TRP A 5 -5.95 -16.02 -17.47
N ASN A 6 -5.55 -15.54 -18.63
CA ASN A 6 -6.06 -15.95 -19.93
C ASN A 6 -4.89 -16.11 -20.89
N ASP A 7 -4.74 -17.29 -21.49
CA ASP A 7 -3.59 -17.61 -22.35
C ASP A 7 -3.57 -16.78 -23.65
N GLU A 8 -4.74 -16.43 -24.21
CA GLU A 8 -4.84 -15.60 -25.42
C GLU A 8 -4.42 -14.15 -25.11
N ASP A 9 -4.81 -13.62 -23.95
CA ASP A 9 -4.41 -12.29 -23.52
C ASP A 9 -2.91 -12.26 -23.25
N ALA A 10 -2.35 -13.24 -22.53
CA ALA A 10 -0.92 -13.36 -22.28
C ALA A 10 -0.13 -13.38 -23.59
N ALA A 11 -0.57 -14.18 -24.59
CA ALA A 11 0.06 -14.23 -25.89
C ALA A 11 0.06 -12.87 -26.62
N ARG A 12 -1.03 -12.12 -26.55
CA ARG A 12 -1.10 -10.75 -27.15
C ARG A 12 -0.10 -9.78 -26.53
N TYR A 13 0.10 -9.85 -25.20
CA TYR A 13 1.10 -9.00 -24.54
C TYR A 13 2.53 -9.42 -24.91
N VAL A 14 2.79 -10.71 -25.09
CA VAL A 14 4.08 -11.20 -25.59
C VAL A 14 4.33 -10.73 -27.02
N GLU A 15 3.36 -10.90 -27.93
CA GLU A 15 3.46 -10.45 -29.30
C GLU A 15 3.76 -8.93 -29.38
N ALA A 16 2.99 -8.11 -28.67
CA ALA A 16 3.20 -6.68 -28.62
C ALA A 16 4.59 -6.27 -28.08
N ALA A 17 5.09 -7.00 -27.06
CA ALA A 17 6.43 -6.75 -26.54
C ALA A 17 7.52 -7.10 -27.56
N LEU A 18 7.39 -8.24 -28.25
CA LEU A 18 8.33 -8.66 -29.30
C LEU A 18 8.33 -7.72 -30.49
N GLU A 19 7.16 -7.25 -30.95
CA GLU A 19 7.04 -6.22 -32.00
C GLU A 19 7.71 -4.90 -31.62
N ALA A 20 7.69 -4.55 -30.31
CA ALA A 20 8.39 -3.38 -29.78
C ALA A 20 9.89 -3.61 -29.52
N GLY A 21 10.44 -4.79 -29.91
CA GLY A 21 11.84 -5.14 -29.67
C GLY A 21 12.17 -5.47 -28.21
N GLN A 22 11.15 -5.75 -27.40
CA GLN A 22 11.29 -6.13 -26.00
C GLN A 22 11.28 -7.67 -25.82
N SER A 23 11.55 -8.16 -24.63
CA SER A 23 11.54 -9.59 -24.35
C SER A 23 10.12 -10.12 -24.09
N GLU A 24 9.90 -11.41 -24.38
CA GLU A 24 8.69 -12.16 -23.98
C GLU A 24 8.42 -12.00 -22.47
N ALA A 25 9.46 -12.15 -21.65
CA ALA A 25 9.34 -12.03 -20.20
C ALA A 25 8.81 -10.66 -19.74
N LEU A 26 9.17 -9.57 -20.45
CA LEU A 26 8.60 -8.25 -20.17
C LEU A 26 7.13 -8.17 -20.58
N GLY A 27 6.74 -8.75 -21.71
CA GLY A 27 5.34 -8.84 -22.13
C GLY A 27 4.48 -9.56 -21.09
N LEU A 28 4.92 -10.73 -20.63
CA LEU A 28 4.27 -11.47 -19.55
C LEU A 28 4.25 -10.67 -18.24
N ARG A 29 5.32 -9.93 -17.91
CA ARG A 29 5.35 -9.10 -16.70
C ARG A 29 4.35 -7.95 -16.74
N ILE A 30 4.19 -7.30 -17.89
CA ILE A 30 3.17 -6.26 -18.08
C ILE A 30 1.77 -6.86 -17.92
N TYR A 31 1.51 -8.00 -18.56
CA TYR A 31 0.24 -8.69 -18.45
C TYR A 31 -0.10 -9.07 -17.01
N THR A 32 0.79 -9.76 -16.29
CA THR A 32 0.54 -10.16 -14.90
C THR A 32 0.40 -8.98 -13.97
N SER A 33 1.18 -7.90 -14.18
CA SER A 33 1.03 -6.65 -13.42
C SER A 33 -0.37 -6.06 -13.59
N ARG A 34 -0.90 -6.05 -14.82
CA ARG A 34 -2.22 -5.48 -15.12
C ARG A 34 -3.37 -6.31 -14.55
N ILE A 35 -3.28 -7.64 -14.57
CA ILE A 35 -4.32 -8.47 -13.96
C ILE A 35 -4.28 -8.44 -12.43
N ILE A 36 -3.10 -8.22 -11.83
CA ILE A 36 -2.96 -7.92 -10.39
C ILE A 36 -3.55 -6.54 -10.08
N GLY A 37 -3.11 -5.50 -10.79
CA GLY A 37 -3.54 -4.12 -10.57
C GLY A 37 -5.02 -3.87 -10.90
N GLY A 38 -5.58 -4.66 -11.81
CA GLY A 38 -7.00 -4.60 -12.16
C GLY A 38 -7.93 -5.23 -11.12
N ASP A 39 -7.38 -5.84 -10.05
CA ASP A 39 -8.16 -6.38 -8.94
C ASP A 39 -7.95 -5.54 -7.67
N PRO A 40 -8.95 -4.71 -7.28
CA PRO A 40 -8.83 -3.84 -6.12
C PRO A 40 -8.75 -4.58 -4.78
N ASP A 41 -9.00 -5.90 -4.76
CA ASP A 41 -8.78 -6.74 -3.58
C ASP A 41 -7.35 -7.29 -3.51
N LEU A 42 -6.54 -7.13 -4.56
CA LEU A 42 -5.11 -7.42 -4.54
C LEU A 42 -4.27 -6.18 -4.28
N VAL A 43 -4.54 -5.09 -5.00
CA VAL A 43 -3.74 -3.87 -4.89
C VAL A 43 -4.53 -2.65 -5.35
N LEU A 44 -4.25 -1.50 -4.75
CA LEU A 44 -4.83 -0.22 -5.13
C LEU A 44 -3.74 0.82 -5.40
N HIS A 45 -3.94 1.61 -6.47
CA HIS A 45 -3.11 2.77 -6.81
C HIS A 45 -1.60 2.45 -6.79
N GLY A 46 -0.81 3.28 -6.15
CA GLY A 46 0.64 3.08 -6.06
C GLY A 46 1.11 1.93 -5.17
N GLY A 47 0.20 1.22 -4.48
CA GLY A 47 0.52 0.08 -3.62
C GLY A 47 0.98 -1.14 -4.40
N GLY A 48 1.70 -2.04 -3.74
CA GLY A 48 2.27 -3.24 -4.34
C GLY A 48 3.26 -2.95 -5.48
N ASN A 49 3.96 -3.95 -5.92
CA ASN A 49 4.89 -3.85 -7.05
C ASN A 49 5.23 -5.23 -7.62
N THR A 50 5.81 -5.23 -8.81
CA THR A 50 6.09 -6.45 -9.56
C THR A 50 7.42 -6.29 -10.29
N SER A 51 8.16 -7.38 -10.45
CA SER A 51 9.41 -7.38 -11.20
C SER A 51 9.60 -8.62 -12.05
N VAL A 52 10.50 -8.49 -13.04
CA VAL A 52 11.03 -9.64 -13.79
C VAL A 52 12.52 -9.48 -14.03
N LYS A 53 13.27 -10.55 -13.78
CA LYS A 53 14.71 -10.62 -14.08
C LYS A 53 14.89 -11.17 -15.49
N VAL A 54 15.73 -10.49 -16.25
CA VAL A 54 16.03 -10.84 -17.65
C VAL A 54 17.52 -10.73 -17.89
N THR A 55 18.01 -11.37 -18.95
CA THR A 55 19.38 -11.15 -19.47
C THR A 55 19.27 -10.40 -20.78
N ALA A 56 19.95 -9.27 -20.91
CA ALA A 56 20.04 -8.51 -22.15
C ALA A 56 21.51 -8.16 -22.40
N ASP A 57 21.99 -8.39 -23.63
CA ASP A 57 23.38 -8.15 -24.05
C ASP A 57 24.44 -8.80 -23.13
N GLY A 58 24.09 -9.95 -22.53
CA GLY A 58 24.97 -10.67 -21.59
C GLY A 58 24.97 -10.11 -20.16
N GLU A 59 24.20 -9.07 -19.87
CA GLU A 59 24.06 -8.47 -18.55
C GLU A 59 22.75 -8.92 -17.87
N ALA A 60 22.82 -9.23 -16.57
CA ALA A 60 21.62 -9.56 -15.78
C ALA A 60 20.94 -8.27 -15.32
N LEU A 61 19.69 -8.10 -15.74
CA LEU A 61 18.86 -6.94 -15.44
C LEU A 61 17.61 -7.36 -14.67
N MET A 62 17.03 -6.40 -13.94
CA MET A 62 15.68 -6.52 -13.37
C MET A 62 14.82 -5.36 -13.87
N ARG A 63 13.68 -5.69 -14.47
CA ARG A 63 12.59 -4.76 -14.73
C ARG A 63 11.69 -4.73 -13.50
N ILE A 64 11.50 -3.57 -12.89
CA ILE A 64 10.76 -3.39 -11.63
C ILE A 64 9.80 -2.20 -11.75
N LYS A 65 8.62 -2.29 -11.12
CA LYS A 65 7.67 -1.18 -11.11
C LYS A 65 8.34 0.14 -10.69
N GLY A 66 8.16 1.14 -11.51
CA GLY A 66 8.64 2.51 -11.29
C GLY A 66 7.67 3.35 -10.47
N SER A 67 8.22 4.35 -9.78
CA SER A 67 7.45 5.34 -9.02
C SER A 67 6.49 6.10 -9.93
N GLY A 68 5.27 6.35 -9.46
CA GLY A 68 4.25 7.11 -10.18
C GLY A 68 3.37 6.29 -11.13
N TRP A 69 3.63 5.00 -11.30
CA TRP A 69 2.80 4.10 -12.08
C TRP A 69 1.87 3.27 -11.20
N ASP A 70 0.66 3.05 -11.69
CA ASP A 70 -0.30 2.10 -11.12
C ASP A 70 -0.22 0.78 -11.92
N LEU A 71 -0.36 -0.38 -11.24
CA LEU A 71 -0.18 -1.69 -11.89
C LEU A 71 -1.25 -1.98 -12.95
N ASP A 72 -2.48 -1.48 -12.78
CA ASP A 72 -3.60 -1.70 -13.71
C ASP A 72 -3.36 -1.09 -15.11
N THR A 73 -2.57 -0.04 -15.18
CA THR A 73 -2.26 0.69 -16.41
C THR A 73 -0.79 0.64 -16.82
N ILE A 74 0.03 -0.15 -16.11
CA ILE A 74 1.48 -0.19 -16.33
C ILE A 74 1.83 -0.61 -17.76
N GLU A 75 2.86 0.03 -18.31
CA GLU A 75 3.46 -0.26 -19.60
C GLU A 75 4.98 -0.42 -19.47
N ALA A 76 5.67 -0.78 -20.55
CA ALA A 76 7.11 -0.98 -20.53
C ALA A 76 7.91 0.18 -19.91
N PRO A 77 7.61 1.47 -20.16
CA PRO A 77 8.28 2.58 -19.50
C PRO A 77 8.06 2.65 -17.99
N GLY A 78 6.96 2.07 -17.51
CA GLY A 78 6.65 1.94 -16.08
C GLY A 78 7.43 0.84 -15.36
N LEU A 79 8.20 0.06 -16.08
CA LEU A 79 9.06 -1.02 -15.61
C LEU A 79 10.54 -0.72 -15.96
N PRO A 80 11.16 0.32 -15.34
CA PRO A 80 12.56 0.64 -15.57
C PRO A 80 13.48 -0.57 -15.36
N ALA A 81 14.54 -0.66 -16.18
CA ALA A 81 15.56 -1.66 -16.04
C ALA A 81 16.69 -1.18 -15.12
N VAL A 82 17.05 -2.04 -14.17
CA VAL A 82 18.22 -1.85 -13.29
C VAL A 82 19.20 -3.00 -13.43
N ARG A 83 20.49 -2.71 -13.34
CA ARG A 83 21.55 -3.72 -13.27
C ARG A 83 21.43 -4.50 -11.98
N LEU A 84 21.42 -5.83 -12.05
CA LEU A 84 21.29 -6.67 -10.86
C LEU A 84 22.59 -6.74 -10.05
N ALA A 85 23.74 -6.74 -10.68
CA ALA A 85 25.02 -6.94 -9.99
C ALA A 85 25.25 -5.93 -8.85
N PRO A 86 25.12 -4.60 -9.05
CA PRO A 86 25.29 -3.63 -7.95
C PRO A 86 24.29 -3.82 -6.81
N LEU A 87 23.05 -4.24 -7.12
CA LEU A 87 22.02 -4.48 -6.11
C LEU A 87 22.36 -5.71 -5.26
N LEU A 88 22.85 -6.78 -5.90
CA LEU A 88 23.26 -7.99 -5.19
C LEU A 88 24.51 -7.76 -4.34
N GLU A 89 25.46 -6.91 -4.79
CA GLU A 89 26.61 -6.51 -3.99
C GLU A 89 26.20 -5.76 -2.72
N ALA A 90 25.18 -4.92 -2.78
CA ALA A 90 24.66 -4.18 -1.63
C ALA A 90 24.13 -5.09 -0.51
N ARG A 91 23.69 -6.32 -0.85
CA ARG A 91 23.22 -7.31 0.12
C ARG A 91 24.28 -7.70 1.15
N ASP A 92 25.50 -7.85 0.67
CA ASP A 92 26.67 -8.29 1.48
C ASP A 92 27.54 -7.10 1.92
N GLY A 93 27.12 -5.88 1.57
CA GLY A 93 27.80 -4.63 1.89
C GLY A 93 27.36 -4.01 3.24
N PRO A 94 27.83 -2.79 3.52
CA PRO A 94 27.38 -2.05 4.70
C PRO A 94 25.90 -1.66 4.57
N LYS A 95 25.25 -1.44 5.73
CA LYS A 95 23.89 -0.90 5.77
C LYS A 95 23.82 0.43 5.00
N LEU A 96 22.85 0.53 4.11
CA LEU A 96 22.55 1.75 3.37
C LEU A 96 21.55 2.62 4.14
N SER A 97 21.76 3.94 4.10
CA SER A 97 20.70 4.89 4.41
C SER A 97 19.67 4.95 3.27
N ASP A 98 18.46 5.48 3.53
CA ASP A 98 17.46 5.62 2.48
C ASP A 98 17.96 6.48 1.29
N PRO A 99 18.63 7.63 1.49
CA PRO A 99 19.22 8.37 0.38
C PRO A 99 20.29 7.56 -0.40
N ASP A 100 21.12 6.78 0.29
CA ASP A 100 22.14 5.96 -0.37
C ASP A 100 21.51 4.80 -1.14
N MET A 101 20.45 4.18 -0.60
CA MET A 101 19.67 3.16 -1.31
C MET A 101 19.05 3.72 -2.60
N VAL A 102 18.43 4.90 -2.53
CA VAL A 102 17.87 5.55 -3.73
C VAL A 102 18.96 5.93 -4.72
N ALA A 103 20.11 6.41 -4.24
CA ALA A 103 21.25 6.72 -5.10
C ALA A 103 21.78 5.48 -5.82
N LEU A 104 21.89 4.33 -5.11
CA LEU A 104 22.26 3.04 -5.70
C LEU A 104 21.27 2.61 -6.77
N LEU A 105 19.96 2.64 -6.48
CA LEU A 105 18.91 2.26 -7.42
C LEU A 105 18.95 3.14 -8.69
N ARG A 106 19.14 4.44 -8.53
CA ARG A 106 19.27 5.37 -9.67
C ARG A 106 20.55 5.15 -10.48
N ALA A 107 21.68 4.92 -9.82
CA ALA A 107 22.95 4.62 -10.48
C ALA A 107 22.92 3.29 -11.24
N SER A 108 22.02 2.38 -10.84
CA SER A 108 21.85 1.08 -11.48
C SER A 108 20.87 1.10 -12.66
N LEU A 109 20.15 2.22 -12.91
CA LEU A 109 19.27 2.34 -14.07
C LEU A 109 20.02 2.20 -15.39
N ILE A 110 19.40 1.56 -16.36
CA ILE A 110 19.90 1.52 -17.76
C ILE A 110 19.61 2.86 -18.44
N GLU A 111 18.37 3.35 -18.37
CA GLU A 111 17.96 4.66 -18.87
C GLU A 111 17.94 5.66 -17.69
N ALA A 112 18.81 6.69 -17.75
CA ALA A 112 18.98 7.63 -16.63
C ALA A 112 17.74 8.50 -16.35
N ASP A 113 16.86 8.69 -17.33
CA ASP A 113 15.61 9.45 -17.25
C ASP A 113 14.38 8.58 -16.92
N ALA A 114 14.57 7.26 -16.77
CA ALA A 114 13.49 6.36 -16.38
C ALA A 114 12.95 6.70 -14.98
N PRO A 115 11.70 6.31 -14.66
CA PRO A 115 11.14 6.46 -13.32
C PRO A 115 12.03 5.82 -12.25
N ASN A 116 12.04 6.39 -11.05
CA ASN A 116 12.75 5.77 -9.92
C ASN A 116 12.19 4.37 -9.68
N PRO A 117 13.04 3.34 -9.53
CA PRO A 117 12.58 2.01 -9.13
C PRO A 117 11.83 2.05 -7.80
N SER A 118 10.94 1.08 -7.58
CA SER A 118 10.29 0.89 -6.28
C SER A 118 11.32 0.86 -5.15
N VAL A 119 10.97 1.40 -3.99
CA VAL A 119 11.80 1.36 -2.78
C VAL A 119 12.05 -0.08 -2.28
N GLU A 120 11.23 -1.04 -2.73
CA GLU A 120 11.38 -2.47 -2.44
C GLU A 120 12.19 -3.23 -3.50
N ALA A 121 12.80 -2.51 -4.46
CA ALA A 121 13.57 -3.12 -5.54
C ALA A 121 14.70 -4.03 -5.04
N LEU A 122 15.33 -3.73 -3.89
CA LEU A 122 16.35 -4.59 -3.31
C LEU A 122 15.78 -5.93 -2.85
N LEU A 123 14.60 -5.96 -2.22
CA LEU A 123 13.93 -7.20 -1.84
C LEU A 123 13.65 -8.07 -3.08
N HIS A 124 13.12 -7.46 -4.14
CA HIS A 124 12.93 -8.16 -5.41
C HIS A 124 14.24 -8.69 -6.01
N ALA A 125 15.32 -7.90 -5.93
CA ALA A 125 16.62 -8.30 -6.46
C ALA A 125 17.21 -9.50 -5.70
N PHE A 126 17.05 -9.54 -4.37
CA PHE A 126 17.64 -10.57 -3.51
C PHE A 126 16.95 -11.93 -3.63
N LEU A 127 15.66 -11.95 -3.97
CA LEU A 127 14.95 -13.21 -4.26
C LEU A 127 15.43 -13.80 -5.59
N PRO A 128 15.86 -15.09 -5.66
CA PRO A 128 16.54 -15.66 -6.84
C PRO A 128 15.57 -16.11 -7.95
N PHE A 129 14.37 -15.57 -8.02
CA PHE A 129 13.34 -15.95 -8.99
C PHE A 129 13.21 -14.92 -10.09
N ALA A 130 12.78 -15.37 -11.27
CA ALA A 130 12.58 -14.49 -12.41
C ALA A 130 11.42 -13.50 -12.16
N PHE A 131 10.27 -13.99 -11.72
CA PHE A 131 9.07 -13.19 -11.45
C PHE A 131 8.86 -13.08 -9.95
N VAL A 132 8.64 -11.86 -9.48
CA VAL A 132 8.32 -11.54 -8.09
C VAL A 132 7.14 -10.57 -8.07
N ASP A 133 6.11 -10.92 -7.32
CA ASP A 133 4.88 -10.16 -7.15
C ASP A 133 4.69 -9.77 -5.69
N HIS A 134 4.29 -8.51 -5.44
CA HIS A 134 3.95 -8.01 -4.12
C HIS A 134 2.59 -7.31 -4.14
N THR A 135 1.74 -7.64 -3.18
CA THR A 135 0.39 -7.09 -3.05
C THR A 135 0.03 -6.76 -1.62
N HIS A 136 -0.94 -5.85 -1.49
CA HIS A 136 -1.61 -5.51 -0.23
C HIS A 136 -3.05 -6.06 -0.25
N ALA A 137 -3.19 -7.37 -0.49
CA ALA A 137 -4.49 -8.00 -0.67
C ALA A 137 -5.38 -7.88 0.58
N THR A 138 -6.64 -7.52 0.41
CA THR A 138 -7.59 -7.20 1.49
C THR A 138 -7.71 -8.34 2.51
N ALA A 139 -7.78 -9.60 2.07
CA ALA A 139 -7.85 -10.77 2.95
C ALA A 139 -6.54 -10.98 3.73
N ILE A 140 -5.40 -10.73 3.09
CA ILE A 140 -4.09 -10.79 3.72
C ILE A 140 -3.99 -9.73 4.82
N LEU A 141 -4.37 -8.46 4.52
CA LEU A 141 -4.34 -7.36 5.49
C LEU A 141 -5.23 -7.65 6.72
N ALA A 142 -6.43 -8.21 6.51
CA ALA A 142 -7.32 -8.57 7.61
C ALA A 142 -6.70 -9.55 8.61
N LEU A 143 -5.82 -10.43 8.14
CA LEU A 143 -5.07 -11.37 8.97
C LEU A 143 -3.70 -10.82 9.40
N ALA A 144 -3.01 -10.03 8.56
CA ALA A 144 -1.69 -9.48 8.87
C ALA A 144 -1.75 -8.46 10.01
N ASP A 145 -2.91 -7.83 10.20
CA ASP A 145 -3.18 -6.86 11.27
C ASP A 145 -3.81 -7.50 12.52
N GLN A 146 -3.48 -8.75 12.79
CA GLN A 146 -3.85 -9.45 14.04
C GLN A 146 -2.64 -9.56 14.95
N PRO A 147 -2.84 -9.59 16.28
CA PRO A 147 -1.75 -9.91 17.19
C PRO A 147 -1.32 -11.36 17.00
N ASP A 148 -0.02 -11.61 16.98
CA ASP A 148 0.60 -12.94 17.09
C ASP A 148 0.09 -14.01 16.09
N MET A 149 0.20 -13.69 14.79
CA MET A 149 -0.30 -14.55 13.71
C MET A 149 0.67 -15.65 13.26
N ARG A 150 1.86 -15.74 13.81
CA ARG A 150 2.90 -16.67 13.34
C ARG A 150 2.41 -18.13 13.28
N ASP A 151 1.79 -18.63 14.35
CA ASP A 151 1.29 -19.99 14.41
C ASP A 151 0.09 -20.21 13.48
N THR A 152 -0.75 -19.20 13.33
CA THR A 152 -1.89 -19.24 12.42
C THR A 152 -1.42 -19.29 10.97
N ILE A 153 -0.44 -18.48 10.57
CA ILE A 153 0.15 -18.50 9.22
C ILE A 153 0.80 -19.86 8.95
N LYS A 154 1.55 -20.40 9.91
CA LYS A 154 2.12 -21.74 9.79
C LYS A 154 1.05 -22.82 9.62
N ARG A 155 -0.08 -22.71 10.31
CA ARG A 155 -1.20 -23.64 10.17
C ARG A 155 -1.90 -23.53 8.82
N ILE A 156 -2.06 -22.31 8.29
CA ILE A 156 -2.74 -22.07 7.00
C ILE A 156 -1.86 -22.49 5.84
N TYR A 157 -0.61 -22.06 5.81
CA TYR A 157 0.27 -22.14 4.64
C TYR A 157 1.38 -23.19 4.77
N GLY A 158 1.60 -23.75 5.98
CA GLY A 158 2.71 -24.68 6.21
C GLY A 158 4.06 -24.00 6.03
N ASP A 159 4.95 -24.69 5.30
CA ASP A 159 6.29 -24.17 4.95
C ASP A 159 6.31 -23.41 3.60
N ARG A 160 5.15 -23.27 2.96
CA ARG A 160 5.04 -22.58 1.65
C ARG A 160 5.18 -21.06 1.80
N LEU A 161 4.79 -20.48 2.95
CA LEU A 161 5.01 -19.07 3.27
C LEU A 161 5.97 -18.93 4.45
N ALA A 162 7.01 -18.12 4.28
CA ALA A 162 7.89 -17.72 5.36
C ALA A 162 7.41 -16.41 5.98
N TYR A 163 7.34 -16.38 7.31
CA TYR A 163 6.87 -15.21 8.06
C TYR A 163 8.00 -14.20 8.28
N VAL A 164 7.77 -12.98 7.85
CA VAL A 164 8.66 -11.83 8.03
C VAL A 164 8.01 -10.89 9.07
N PRO A 165 8.63 -10.66 10.24
CA PRO A 165 8.13 -9.70 11.22
C PRO A 165 8.14 -8.30 10.61
N TYR A 166 7.32 -7.40 11.18
CA TYR A 166 7.28 -6.04 10.68
C TYR A 166 8.66 -5.38 10.71
N VAL A 167 9.07 -4.90 9.57
CA VAL A 167 10.23 -4.02 9.36
C VAL A 167 9.78 -2.95 8.37
N MET A 168 10.15 -1.70 8.64
CA MET A 168 9.85 -0.59 7.72
C MET A 168 10.36 -0.90 6.31
N PRO A 169 9.54 -0.67 5.26
CA PRO A 169 9.97 -0.84 3.87
C PRO A 169 11.28 -0.12 3.55
N GLY A 170 12.13 -0.76 2.76
CA GLY A 170 13.43 -0.24 2.36
C GLY A 170 14.56 -1.24 2.54
N PHE A 171 15.77 -0.75 2.84
CA PHE A 171 16.97 -1.59 2.92
C PHE A 171 16.87 -2.67 4.00
N ASP A 172 16.47 -2.30 5.22
CA ASP A 172 16.42 -3.24 6.35
C ASP A 172 15.41 -4.37 6.09
N LEU A 173 14.23 -4.06 5.53
CA LEU A 173 13.26 -5.08 5.15
C LEU A 173 13.86 -6.04 4.12
N SER A 174 14.58 -5.53 3.13
CA SER A 174 15.19 -6.35 2.08
C SER A 174 16.22 -7.35 2.65
N ILE A 175 17.02 -6.93 3.62
CA ILE A 175 18.01 -7.79 4.30
C ILE A 175 17.33 -8.84 5.19
N VAL A 176 16.31 -8.43 5.96
CA VAL A 176 15.57 -9.36 6.84
C VAL A 176 14.85 -10.41 6.02
N ALA A 177 14.18 -9.99 4.95
CA ALA A 177 13.44 -10.88 4.05
C ALA A 177 14.37 -11.87 3.32
N ASP A 178 15.53 -11.43 2.82
CA ASP A 178 16.53 -12.29 2.20
C ASP A 178 17.04 -13.36 3.17
N ARG A 179 17.36 -12.98 4.41
CA ARG A 179 17.78 -13.92 5.44
C ARG A 179 16.70 -14.97 5.72
N ILE A 180 15.46 -14.52 5.92
CA ILE A 180 14.33 -15.42 6.20
C ILE A 180 14.10 -16.36 5.01
N TYR A 181 14.18 -15.86 3.77
CA TYR A 181 14.08 -16.70 2.58
C TYR A 181 15.18 -17.79 2.57
N ARG A 182 16.43 -17.43 2.88
CA ARG A 182 17.55 -18.40 2.92
C ARG A 182 17.37 -19.45 4.01
N ASP A 183 16.75 -19.08 5.14
CA ASP A 183 16.43 -20.01 6.23
C ASP A 183 15.24 -20.93 5.88
N HIS A 184 14.44 -20.55 4.85
CA HIS A 184 13.27 -21.30 4.37
C HIS A 184 13.34 -21.54 2.84
N PRO A 185 14.34 -22.29 2.35
CA PRO A 185 14.63 -22.38 0.91
C PRO A 185 13.54 -23.04 0.05
N GLY A 186 12.53 -23.62 0.68
CA GLY A 186 11.39 -24.23 0.00
C GLY A 186 10.14 -23.37 -0.03
N CYS A 187 10.19 -22.14 0.51
CA CYS A 187 9.02 -21.28 0.50
C CYS A 187 8.76 -20.69 -0.91
N GLU A 188 7.48 -20.48 -1.19
CA GLU A 188 6.95 -19.94 -2.46
C GLU A 188 6.51 -18.49 -2.34
N GLY A 189 6.60 -17.93 -1.12
CA GLY A 189 6.28 -16.54 -0.83
C GLY A 189 6.70 -16.11 0.57
N LEU A 190 6.56 -14.80 0.85
CA LEU A 190 6.83 -14.19 2.14
C LEU A 190 5.57 -13.51 2.65
N TRP A 191 5.15 -13.84 3.87
CA TRP A 191 4.12 -13.11 4.60
C TRP A 191 4.78 -11.98 5.39
N LEU A 192 4.44 -10.75 5.07
CA LEU A 192 4.94 -9.58 5.79
C LEU A 192 3.90 -9.12 6.81
N GLU A 193 4.27 -9.17 8.09
CA GLU A 193 3.43 -8.68 9.19
C GLU A 193 3.06 -7.21 8.99
N ASN A 194 1.79 -6.86 9.18
CA ASN A 194 1.23 -5.52 9.00
C ASN A 194 1.55 -4.84 7.65
N HIS A 195 1.81 -5.62 6.59
CA HIS A 195 2.22 -5.05 5.31
C HIS A 195 1.55 -5.74 4.11
N GLY A 196 1.80 -7.02 3.88
CA GLY A 196 1.27 -7.70 2.70
C GLY A 196 1.91 -9.04 2.39
N LEU A 197 1.90 -9.41 1.11
CA LEU A 197 2.33 -10.71 0.62
C LEU A 197 3.26 -10.56 -0.57
N PHE A 198 4.36 -11.34 -0.58
CA PHE A 198 5.19 -11.61 -1.75
C PHE A 198 4.98 -13.04 -2.25
N THR A 199 4.92 -13.21 -3.56
CA THR A 199 5.03 -14.51 -4.23
C THR A 199 6.08 -14.45 -5.33
N PHE A 200 6.66 -15.59 -5.67
CA PHE A 200 7.74 -15.64 -6.64
C PHE A 200 7.86 -17.00 -7.31
N ALA A 201 8.20 -16.98 -8.60
CA ALA A 201 8.50 -18.16 -9.40
C ALA A 201 9.41 -17.81 -10.58
N ASN A 202 9.91 -18.84 -11.29
CA ASN A 202 10.64 -18.63 -12.56
C ASN A 202 9.71 -18.49 -13.77
N ASP A 203 8.41 -18.69 -13.58
CA ASP A 203 7.37 -18.57 -14.59
C ASP A 203 6.34 -17.51 -14.16
N ALA A 204 5.89 -16.68 -15.11
CA ALA A 204 4.99 -15.56 -14.86
C ALA A 204 3.63 -16.01 -14.32
N ARG A 205 3.06 -17.07 -14.94
CA ARG A 205 1.78 -17.64 -14.53
C ARG A 205 1.89 -18.25 -13.15
N ALA A 206 2.96 -19.01 -12.90
CA ALA A 206 3.17 -19.67 -11.61
C ALA A 206 3.26 -18.65 -10.47
N SER A 207 4.01 -17.53 -10.63
CA SER A 207 4.07 -16.47 -9.59
C SER A 207 2.70 -15.83 -9.33
N TYR A 208 1.96 -15.52 -10.41
CA TYR A 208 0.61 -14.96 -10.31
C TYR A 208 -0.39 -15.93 -9.65
N GLU A 209 -0.40 -17.21 -10.08
CA GLU A 209 -1.33 -18.22 -9.53
C GLU A 209 -1.05 -18.50 -8.04
N LEU A 210 0.23 -18.47 -7.62
CA LEU A 210 0.58 -18.53 -6.20
C LEU A 210 -0.02 -17.35 -5.40
N MET A 211 -0.01 -16.14 -5.94
CA MET A 211 -0.65 -14.98 -5.32
C MET A 211 -2.15 -15.23 -5.13
N ILE A 212 -2.83 -15.69 -6.18
CA ILE A 212 -4.27 -15.99 -6.13
C ILE A 212 -4.57 -17.12 -5.13
N GLU A 213 -3.77 -18.18 -5.14
CA GLU A 213 -3.92 -19.30 -4.21
C GLU A 213 -3.77 -18.85 -2.75
N PHE A 214 -2.70 -18.13 -2.44
CA PHE A 214 -2.44 -17.71 -1.06
C PHE A 214 -3.46 -16.70 -0.53
N VAL A 215 -3.92 -15.77 -1.38
CA VAL A 215 -5.02 -14.88 -1.02
C VAL A 215 -6.31 -15.66 -0.81
N THR A 216 -6.61 -16.67 -1.65
CA THR A 216 -7.79 -17.54 -1.47
C THR A 216 -7.71 -18.31 -0.15
N MET A 217 -6.53 -18.82 0.23
CA MET A 217 -6.36 -19.49 1.53
C MET A 217 -6.62 -18.54 2.72
N ALA A 218 -6.29 -17.25 2.59
CA ALA A 218 -6.66 -16.23 3.59
C ALA A 218 -8.18 -15.99 3.63
N GLU A 219 -8.84 -15.89 2.48
CA GLU A 219 -10.30 -15.78 2.36
C GLU A 219 -11.00 -16.99 3.02
N ASP A 220 -10.52 -18.20 2.74
CA ASP A 220 -11.03 -19.45 3.31
C ASP A 220 -10.86 -19.49 4.84
N GLU A 221 -9.73 -19.00 5.35
CA GLU A 221 -9.51 -18.91 6.80
C GLU A 221 -10.51 -17.95 7.48
N LEU A 222 -10.70 -16.76 6.88
CA LEU A 222 -11.71 -15.80 7.37
C LEU A 222 -13.11 -16.42 7.34
N ALA A 223 -13.49 -17.07 6.24
CA ALA A 223 -14.77 -17.75 6.10
C ALA A 223 -14.94 -18.89 7.12
N ARG A 224 -13.88 -19.69 7.36
CA ARG A 224 -13.86 -20.75 8.38
C ARG A 224 -14.06 -20.21 9.79
N ALA A 225 -13.57 -19.00 10.06
CA ALA A 225 -13.81 -18.29 11.32
C ALA A 225 -15.18 -17.61 11.39
N GLY A 226 -16.03 -17.75 10.37
CA GLY A 226 -17.33 -17.10 10.29
C GLY A 226 -17.27 -15.61 9.94
N VAL A 227 -16.15 -15.14 9.42
CA VAL A 227 -15.95 -13.75 9.02
C VAL A 227 -16.28 -13.59 7.54
N ALA A 228 -17.22 -12.70 7.23
CA ALA A 228 -17.55 -12.34 5.87
C ALA A 228 -16.63 -11.21 5.37
N LEU A 229 -15.74 -11.51 4.44
CA LEU A 229 -15.02 -10.49 3.70
C LEU A 229 -15.84 -10.08 2.48
N THR A 230 -16.39 -8.86 2.49
CA THR A 230 -17.12 -8.33 1.34
C THR A 230 -16.15 -7.81 0.29
N GLY A 231 -16.42 -8.07 -0.99
CA GLY A 231 -15.68 -7.44 -2.10
C GLY A 231 -15.97 -5.95 -2.23
N PRO A 232 -15.28 -5.26 -3.16
CA PRO A 232 -15.52 -3.84 -3.44
C PRO A 232 -16.98 -3.58 -3.78
N GLN A 233 -17.55 -2.52 -3.22
CA GLN A 233 -18.96 -2.17 -3.39
C GLN A 233 -19.10 -0.76 -3.94
N GLN A 234 -20.17 -0.53 -4.69
CA GLN A 234 -20.55 0.83 -5.04
C GLN A 234 -21.20 1.52 -3.83
N SER A 235 -20.94 2.83 -3.72
CA SER A 235 -21.58 3.66 -2.71
C SER A 235 -23.06 3.84 -3.09
N ASP A 236 -23.97 3.39 -2.24
CA ASP A 236 -25.43 3.45 -2.41
C ASP A 236 -26.12 4.33 -1.36
N GLY A 237 -25.35 4.89 -0.43
CA GLY A 237 -25.85 5.82 0.58
C GLY A 237 -26.09 7.22 0.02
N VAL A 238 -27.16 7.87 0.48
CA VAL A 238 -27.48 9.24 0.08
C VAL A 238 -26.57 10.23 0.79
N GLU A 239 -25.88 11.06 0.00
CA GLU A 239 -25.02 12.11 0.52
C GLU A 239 -25.84 13.26 1.12
N ASP A 240 -25.40 13.77 2.27
CA ASP A 240 -25.93 14.96 2.89
C ASP A 240 -25.26 16.21 2.29
N VAL A 241 -25.93 16.84 1.34
CA VAL A 241 -25.44 18.02 0.62
C VAL A 241 -25.15 19.19 1.57
N ALA A 242 -25.94 19.36 2.63
CA ALA A 242 -25.71 20.43 3.61
C ALA A 242 -24.46 20.15 4.47
N LEU A 243 -24.21 18.90 4.84
CA LEU A 243 -23.00 18.49 5.54
C LEU A 243 -21.77 18.66 4.63
N ARG A 244 -21.86 18.26 3.35
CA ARG A 244 -20.80 18.49 2.37
C ARG A 244 -20.41 19.97 2.31
N ALA A 245 -21.37 20.87 2.14
CA ALA A 245 -21.12 22.32 2.05
C ALA A 245 -20.46 22.88 3.31
N ARG A 246 -20.87 22.41 4.50
CA ARG A 246 -20.22 22.79 5.77
C ARG A 246 -18.78 22.29 5.84
N LEU A 247 -18.49 21.06 5.42
CA LEU A 247 -17.12 20.52 5.35
C LEU A 247 -16.26 21.29 4.36
N GLU A 248 -16.75 21.58 3.16
CA GLU A 248 -16.03 22.39 2.15
C GLU A 248 -15.68 23.77 2.72
N THR A 249 -16.63 24.45 3.37
CA THR A 249 -16.39 25.73 4.01
C THR A 249 -15.36 25.67 5.12
N ALA A 250 -15.41 24.62 5.94
CA ALA A 250 -14.48 24.46 7.07
C ALA A 250 -13.06 24.11 6.63
N LEU A 251 -12.91 23.40 5.52
CA LEU A 251 -11.63 22.92 4.97
C LEU A 251 -10.95 23.96 4.05
N ALA A 252 -11.70 24.75 3.29
CA ALA A 252 -11.18 25.73 2.32
C ALA A 252 -10.75 27.06 2.95
N ARG A 253 -10.26 27.06 4.20
CA ARG A 253 -9.81 28.27 4.90
C ARG A 253 -8.43 28.71 4.43
N ASP A 254 -8.14 30.00 4.60
CA ASP A 254 -6.81 30.55 4.35
C ASP A 254 -5.73 29.81 5.16
N GLY A 255 -4.63 29.49 4.53
CA GLY A 255 -3.54 28.69 5.13
C GLY A 255 -3.78 27.18 5.16
N SER A 256 -4.94 26.70 4.71
CA SER A 256 -5.22 25.29 4.50
C SER A 256 -4.55 24.78 3.21
N PRO A 257 -4.16 23.50 3.13
CA PRO A 257 -3.71 22.89 1.87
C PRO A 257 -4.81 22.85 0.81
N PHE A 258 -6.06 23.14 1.19
CA PHE A 258 -7.25 23.16 0.35
C PHE A 258 -7.75 24.57 0.03
N ALA A 259 -7.00 25.62 0.37
CA ALA A 259 -7.43 27.02 0.16
C ALA A 259 -7.70 27.36 -1.31
N LYS A 260 -7.06 26.65 -2.26
CA LYS A 260 -7.28 26.81 -3.72
C LYS A 260 -8.42 25.95 -4.27
N GLY A 261 -9.03 25.12 -3.46
CA GLY A 261 -10.12 24.18 -3.78
C GLY A 261 -10.01 22.89 -2.98
N VAL A 262 -11.13 22.44 -2.46
CA VAL A 262 -11.29 21.17 -1.78
C VAL A 262 -12.13 20.25 -2.64
N PHE A 263 -11.71 19.00 -2.77
CA PHE A 263 -12.47 17.93 -3.41
C PHE A 263 -12.82 16.90 -2.36
N LEU A 264 -14.10 16.54 -2.30
CA LEU A 264 -14.63 15.53 -1.38
C LEU A 264 -15.16 14.34 -2.18
N ASP A 265 -14.67 13.14 -1.88
CA ASP A 265 -15.19 11.87 -2.38
C ASP A 265 -15.98 11.20 -1.27
N TYR A 266 -17.31 11.17 -1.42
CA TYR A 266 -18.22 10.57 -0.44
C TYR A 266 -18.40 9.09 -0.70
N ARG A 267 -18.15 8.29 0.33
CA ARG A 267 -18.35 6.83 0.30
C ARG A 267 -19.30 6.40 1.40
N SER A 268 -20.28 5.60 1.03
CA SER A 268 -21.26 5.01 1.95
C SER A 268 -21.68 3.64 1.41
N THR A 269 -20.72 2.71 1.38
CA THR A 269 -20.98 1.30 1.10
C THR A 269 -21.56 0.62 2.33
N ALA A 270 -22.10 -0.59 2.19
CA ALA A 270 -22.60 -1.35 3.34
C ALA A 270 -21.49 -1.55 4.40
N ALA A 271 -20.27 -1.90 3.98
CA ALA A 271 -19.13 -2.08 4.89
C ALA A 271 -18.75 -0.79 5.64
N ILE A 272 -18.76 0.36 4.95
CA ILE A 272 -18.47 1.66 5.55
C ILE A 272 -19.57 2.05 6.56
N ARG A 273 -20.85 1.85 6.22
CA ARG A 273 -21.96 2.15 7.15
C ARG A 273 -21.93 1.25 8.38
N GLU A 274 -21.65 -0.04 8.19
CA GLU A 274 -21.46 -0.98 9.31
C GLU A 274 -20.33 -0.49 10.24
N HIS A 275 -19.18 -0.14 9.67
CA HIS A 275 -18.03 0.40 10.42
C HIS A 275 -18.43 1.68 11.19
N ALA A 276 -19.01 2.66 10.49
CA ALA A 276 -19.39 3.95 11.05
C ALA A 276 -20.48 3.86 12.13
N ALA A 277 -21.22 2.75 12.19
CA ALA A 277 -22.25 2.49 13.20
C ALA A 277 -21.76 1.76 14.45
N LYS A 278 -20.50 1.26 14.46
CA LYS A 278 -19.94 0.57 15.63
C LYS A 278 -19.81 1.53 16.82
N SER A 279 -20.23 1.09 18.00
CA SER A 279 -20.15 1.92 19.22
C SER A 279 -18.72 2.28 19.64
N ASN A 280 -17.72 1.51 19.19
CA ASN A 280 -16.30 1.71 19.46
C ASN A 280 -15.51 2.18 18.24
N VAL A 281 -16.18 2.67 17.20
CA VAL A 281 -15.54 3.06 15.92
C VAL A 281 -14.43 4.09 16.09
N GLU A 282 -14.60 5.06 17.00
CA GLU A 282 -13.55 6.06 17.28
C GLU A 282 -12.29 5.39 17.81
N ALA A 283 -12.43 4.47 18.75
CA ALA A 283 -11.30 3.75 19.33
C ALA A 283 -10.58 2.84 18.29
N ILE A 284 -11.34 2.21 17.39
CA ILE A 284 -10.79 1.40 16.30
C ILE A 284 -10.04 2.31 15.31
N SER A 285 -10.68 3.39 14.86
CA SER A 285 -10.14 4.30 13.86
C SER A 285 -8.85 5.02 14.31
N LEU A 286 -8.59 5.09 15.61
CA LEU A 286 -7.40 5.73 16.17
C LEU A 286 -6.21 4.79 16.33
N ARG A 287 -6.33 3.50 15.98
CA ARG A 287 -5.23 2.54 16.12
C ARG A 287 -4.18 2.69 15.04
N GLY A 288 -4.53 3.15 13.83
CA GLY A 288 -3.61 3.32 12.72
C GLY A 288 -4.19 2.86 11.39
N THR A 289 -3.32 2.66 10.41
CA THR A 289 -3.65 2.25 9.04
C THR A 289 -3.38 0.77 8.81
N VAL A 290 -4.06 0.15 7.83
CA VAL A 290 -3.94 -1.29 7.52
C VAL A 290 -2.63 -1.67 6.79
N THR A 291 -1.91 -0.69 6.26
CA THR A 291 -0.55 -0.85 5.74
C THR A 291 0.26 0.38 6.11
N PRO A 292 1.60 0.27 6.16
CA PRO A 292 2.46 1.44 6.33
C PRO A 292 2.19 2.53 5.28
N ASP A 293 1.99 2.14 4.03
CA ASP A 293 1.83 3.07 2.90
C ASP A 293 0.57 3.94 2.97
N HIS A 294 -0.49 3.44 3.59
CA HIS A 294 -1.75 4.18 3.70
C HIS A 294 -1.57 5.52 4.42
N VAL A 295 -0.66 5.59 5.41
CA VAL A 295 -0.43 6.83 6.18
C VAL A 295 0.00 8.00 5.30
N ILE A 296 0.72 7.74 4.21
CA ILE A 296 1.19 8.75 3.26
C ILE A 296 0.00 9.44 2.56
N ARG A 297 -1.08 8.70 2.32
CA ARG A 297 -2.25 9.16 1.56
C ARG A 297 -3.40 9.65 2.43
N ILE A 298 -3.69 8.91 3.51
CA ILE A 298 -4.89 9.13 4.32
C ILE A 298 -4.58 9.57 5.75
N LYS A 299 -3.30 9.79 6.08
CA LYS A 299 -2.80 10.12 7.42
C LYS A 299 -3.06 9.00 8.46
N PRO A 300 -2.56 9.12 9.71
CA PRO A 300 -2.66 8.03 10.67
C PRO A 300 -4.10 7.67 11.07
N TRP A 301 -5.02 8.64 11.03
CA TRP A 301 -6.41 8.43 11.42
C TRP A 301 -7.39 9.39 10.75
N PRO A 302 -8.67 9.05 10.67
CA PRO A 302 -9.71 9.97 10.22
C PRO A 302 -10.05 11.00 11.29
N MET A 303 -10.61 12.14 10.88
CA MET A 303 -11.38 13.00 11.74
C MET A 303 -12.78 12.40 11.91
N VAL A 304 -13.26 12.25 13.14
CA VAL A 304 -14.59 11.70 13.41
C VAL A 304 -15.55 12.81 13.78
N ILE A 305 -16.73 12.83 13.16
CA ILE A 305 -17.83 13.77 13.44
C ILE A 305 -19.15 13.06 13.64
N GLY A 306 -20.02 13.68 14.42
CA GLY A 306 -21.38 13.21 14.59
C GLY A 306 -22.21 13.32 13.30
N ARG A 307 -23.28 12.53 13.23
CA ARG A 307 -24.20 12.48 12.09
C ARG A 307 -24.80 13.83 11.71
N GLU A 308 -25.13 14.65 12.71
CA GLU A 308 -25.81 15.94 12.58
C GLU A 308 -24.85 17.12 12.88
N ALA A 309 -23.54 16.95 12.67
CA ALA A 309 -22.55 17.97 12.97
C ALA A 309 -22.84 19.27 12.22
N ASP A 310 -23.00 20.35 12.96
CA ASP A 310 -23.10 21.72 12.44
C ASP A 310 -21.70 22.32 12.20
N GLY A 311 -21.65 23.59 11.81
CA GLY A 311 -20.40 24.28 11.52
C GLY A 311 -19.47 24.40 12.74
N ASP A 312 -20.02 24.60 13.94
CA ASP A 312 -19.26 24.73 15.17
C ASP A 312 -18.68 23.38 15.61
N ALA A 313 -19.48 22.31 15.51
CA ALA A 313 -19.02 20.95 15.79
C ALA A 313 -17.90 20.53 14.82
N ILE A 314 -18.01 20.85 13.53
CA ILE A 314 -16.96 20.58 12.54
C ILE A 314 -15.70 21.39 12.86
N ALA A 315 -15.84 22.66 13.20
CA ALA A 315 -14.69 23.51 13.57
C ALA A 315 -13.96 23.00 14.83
N ALA A 316 -14.73 22.56 15.83
CA ALA A 316 -14.19 21.95 17.04
C ALA A 316 -13.46 20.62 16.74
N ALA A 317 -14.03 19.77 15.89
CA ALA A 317 -13.41 18.50 15.47
C ALA A 317 -12.10 18.74 14.70
N LEU A 318 -12.04 19.75 13.80
CA LEU A 318 -10.83 20.13 13.09
C LEU A 318 -9.74 20.63 14.05
N ALA A 319 -10.09 21.43 15.04
CA ALA A 319 -9.15 21.92 16.05
C ALA A 319 -8.60 20.75 16.89
N ALA A 320 -9.45 19.86 17.36
CA ALA A 320 -9.06 18.67 18.12
C ALA A 320 -8.16 17.73 17.30
N TYR A 321 -8.49 17.53 16.01
CA TYR A 321 -7.65 16.76 15.08
C TYR A 321 -6.27 17.39 14.92
N ALA A 322 -6.21 18.70 14.68
CA ALA A 322 -4.97 19.44 14.51
C ALA A 322 -4.07 19.36 15.76
N ASP A 323 -4.65 19.48 16.95
CA ASP A 323 -3.90 19.42 18.22
C ASP A 323 -3.38 18.00 18.48
N ARG A 324 -4.18 16.95 18.17
CA ARG A 324 -3.72 15.57 18.22
C ARG A 324 -2.57 15.33 17.26
N TYR A 325 -2.67 15.80 16.02
CA TYR A 325 -1.65 15.63 15.00
C TYR A 325 -0.34 16.35 15.37
N LYS A 326 -0.40 17.56 15.92
CA LYS A 326 0.76 18.28 16.46
C LYS A 326 1.41 17.52 17.62
N ALA A 327 0.60 16.98 18.53
CA ALA A 327 1.10 16.20 19.65
C ALA A 327 1.78 14.90 19.18
N TYR A 328 1.20 14.20 18.21
CA TYR A 328 1.81 13.05 17.54
C TYR A 328 3.15 13.41 16.91
N PHE A 329 3.21 14.49 16.11
CA PHE A 329 4.46 14.94 15.52
C PHE A 329 5.52 15.25 16.59
N THR A 330 5.16 16.02 17.62
CA THR A 330 6.10 16.45 18.66
C THR A 330 6.70 15.26 19.42
N ARG A 331 5.86 14.26 19.78
CA ARG A 331 6.33 13.06 20.49
C ARG A 331 7.31 12.24 19.65
N ASN A 332 7.01 12.08 18.38
CA ASN A 332 7.77 11.19 17.52
C ASN A 332 8.99 11.86 16.88
N ALA A 333 8.91 13.14 16.52
CA ALA A 333 10.07 13.88 16.03
C ALA A 333 11.20 13.97 17.06
N ALA A 334 10.89 13.91 18.35
CA ALA A 334 11.88 13.87 19.43
C ALA A 334 12.67 12.54 19.50
N ARG A 335 12.21 11.47 18.79
CA ARG A 335 12.88 10.17 18.75
C ARG A 335 14.03 10.11 17.72
N THR A 336 14.06 11.02 16.79
CA THR A 336 15.06 11.04 15.71
C THR A 336 15.98 12.23 15.83
N ASN A 337 17.25 12.07 15.45
CA ASN A 337 18.22 13.15 15.33
C ASN A 337 18.10 13.91 14.00
N GLU A 338 17.31 13.41 13.06
CA GLU A 338 17.06 14.06 11.79
C GLU A 338 15.95 15.12 11.95
N PRO A 339 16.20 16.38 11.55
CA PRO A 339 15.15 17.39 11.60
C PRO A 339 14.02 17.03 10.63
N LYS A 340 12.82 16.87 11.15
CA LYS A 340 11.62 16.59 10.35
C LYS A 340 10.77 17.85 10.22
N ARG A 341 10.21 18.08 9.02
CA ARG A 341 9.26 19.16 8.76
C ARG A 341 7.85 18.62 8.94
N MET A 342 7.08 19.22 9.86
CA MET A 342 5.69 18.84 10.08
C MET A 342 4.85 19.07 8.83
N LEU A 343 4.05 18.07 8.45
CA LEU A 343 3.03 18.18 7.42
C LEU A 343 1.87 19.07 7.89
N ASP A 344 0.98 19.45 6.96
CA ASP A 344 -0.23 20.17 7.34
C ASP A 344 -1.06 19.37 8.36
N VAL A 345 -1.81 20.06 9.21
CA VAL A 345 -2.58 19.48 10.31
C VAL A 345 -4.02 19.10 9.94
N TYR A 346 -4.36 19.10 8.66
CA TYR A 346 -5.70 18.79 8.17
C TYR A 346 -5.92 17.30 7.93
N PRO A 347 -7.11 16.75 8.21
CA PRO A 347 -7.42 15.37 7.91
C PRO A 347 -7.45 15.10 6.39
N ARG A 348 -7.28 13.84 6.02
CA ARG A 348 -7.52 13.34 4.65
C ARG A 348 -8.80 12.51 4.56
N VAL A 349 -9.32 12.09 5.71
CA VAL A 349 -10.57 11.35 5.81
C VAL A 349 -11.41 11.91 6.95
N VAL A 350 -12.70 12.07 6.70
CA VAL A 350 -13.73 12.39 7.70
C VAL A 350 -14.67 11.21 7.82
N LEU A 351 -14.72 10.59 8.99
CA LEU A 351 -15.68 9.55 9.32
C LEU A 351 -16.93 10.21 9.93
N VAL A 352 -18.08 10.03 9.30
CA VAL A 352 -19.36 10.52 9.78
C VAL A 352 -20.11 9.37 10.44
N LEU A 353 -20.31 9.45 11.76
CA LEU A 353 -20.95 8.40 12.55
C LEU A 353 -22.31 7.96 11.97
N GLY A 354 -22.45 6.67 11.71
CA GLY A 354 -23.68 6.06 11.18
C GLY A 354 -24.05 6.45 9.75
N LYS A 355 -23.16 7.17 9.00
CA LYS A 355 -23.46 7.59 7.61
C LYS A 355 -22.42 7.06 6.61
N GLY A 356 -21.15 7.44 6.75
CA GLY A 356 -20.17 7.16 5.72
C GLY A 356 -18.86 7.88 5.97
N VAL A 357 -18.05 8.03 4.91
CA VAL A 357 -16.78 8.75 4.95
C VAL A 357 -16.70 9.77 3.82
N TYR A 358 -15.94 10.85 4.06
CA TYR A 358 -15.46 11.76 3.03
C TYR A 358 -13.95 11.65 2.96
N ALA A 359 -13.42 11.27 1.80
CA ALA A 359 -12.00 11.45 1.52
C ALA A 359 -11.76 12.85 0.95
N ILE A 360 -10.68 13.48 1.37
CA ILE A 360 -10.36 14.89 1.10
C ILE A 360 -9.11 14.98 0.26
N GLY A 361 -9.17 15.74 -0.83
CA GLY A 361 -8.02 16.01 -1.69
C GLY A 361 -7.95 17.44 -2.18
N ALA A 362 -6.74 17.93 -2.50
CA ALA A 362 -6.53 19.16 -3.24
C ALA A 362 -6.87 19.01 -4.74
N THR A 363 -7.09 17.79 -5.21
CA THR A 363 -7.57 17.44 -6.55
C THR A 363 -8.61 16.33 -6.47
N ALA A 364 -9.46 16.22 -7.48
CA ALA A 364 -10.45 15.14 -7.57
C ALA A 364 -9.77 13.75 -7.57
N LYS A 365 -8.61 13.61 -8.24
CA LYS A 365 -7.82 12.36 -8.25
C LYS A 365 -7.34 12.01 -6.84
N ALA A 366 -6.84 12.98 -6.07
CA ALA A 366 -6.36 12.72 -4.71
C ALA A 366 -7.50 12.32 -3.77
N ALA A 367 -8.67 12.97 -3.87
CA ALA A 367 -9.86 12.60 -3.10
C ALA A 367 -10.32 11.18 -3.44
N LYS A 368 -10.39 10.84 -4.74
CA LYS A 368 -10.76 9.48 -5.19
C LYS A 368 -9.80 8.41 -4.66
N ILE A 369 -8.49 8.65 -4.76
CA ILE A 369 -7.47 7.72 -4.22
C ILE A 369 -7.69 7.51 -2.72
N GLY A 370 -7.89 8.59 -1.95
CA GLY A 370 -8.19 8.50 -0.52
C GLY A 370 -9.46 7.71 -0.22
N GLY A 371 -10.49 7.87 -1.06
CA GLY A 371 -11.76 7.14 -0.96
C GLY A 371 -11.59 5.64 -1.22
N ASP A 372 -10.87 5.27 -2.28
CA ASP A 372 -10.60 3.88 -2.63
C ASP A 372 -9.80 3.17 -1.52
N LEU A 373 -8.73 3.82 -1.00
CA LEU A 373 -7.94 3.31 0.11
C LEU A 373 -8.75 3.18 1.41
N CYS A 374 -9.59 4.17 1.71
CA CYS A 374 -10.46 4.14 2.90
C CYS A 374 -11.50 3.02 2.82
N GLU A 375 -12.05 2.77 1.65
CA GLU A 375 -13.02 1.69 1.42
C GLU A 375 -12.37 0.32 1.64
N GLN A 376 -11.22 0.05 1.04
CA GLN A 376 -10.47 -1.19 1.26
C GLN A 376 -10.05 -1.35 2.73
N ALA A 377 -9.48 -0.29 3.33
CA ALA A 377 -9.08 -0.30 4.74
C ALA A 377 -10.27 -0.63 5.65
N THR A 378 -11.45 -0.05 5.39
CA THR A 378 -12.65 -0.32 6.18
C THR A 378 -13.07 -1.79 6.10
N ARG A 379 -13.02 -2.41 4.92
CA ARG A 379 -13.33 -3.84 4.74
C ARG A 379 -12.32 -4.73 5.48
N ALA A 380 -11.03 -4.44 5.35
CA ALA A 380 -9.98 -5.15 6.06
C ALA A 380 -10.12 -5.01 7.59
N ILE A 381 -10.35 -3.79 8.10
CA ILE A 381 -10.54 -3.51 9.53
C ILE A 381 -11.79 -4.23 10.06
N ASN A 382 -12.91 -4.20 9.34
CA ASN A 382 -14.12 -4.89 9.76
C ASN A 382 -13.90 -6.40 9.87
N ALA A 383 -13.22 -7.00 8.90
CA ALA A 383 -12.86 -8.41 8.92
C ALA A 383 -11.85 -8.72 10.04
N ALA A 384 -10.85 -7.87 10.25
CA ALA A 384 -9.87 -8.03 11.32
C ALA A 384 -10.52 -7.97 12.72
N GLU A 385 -11.46 -7.03 12.96
CA GLU A 385 -12.21 -6.93 14.22
C GLU A 385 -13.19 -8.09 14.42
N ALA A 386 -13.71 -8.66 13.35
CA ALA A 386 -14.58 -9.84 13.42
C ALA A 386 -13.79 -11.14 13.65
N TYR A 387 -12.58 -11.25 13.08
CA TYR A 387 -11.68 -12.39 13.27
C TYR A 387 -11.04 -12.41 14.67
N GLY A 388 -10.66 -11.23 15.17
CA GLY A 388 -10.00 -11.08 16.47
C GLY A 388 -9.93 -9.61 16.88
N ARG A 389 -8.79 -8.96 16.65
CA ARG A 389 -8.59 -7.55 16.98
C ARG A 389 -7.68 -6.90 15.95
N PHE A 390 -8.16 -5.87 15.29
CA PHE A 390 -7.33 -5.03 14.42
C PHE A 390 -6.16 -4.43 15.21
N THR A 391 -4.95 -4.82 14.86
CA THR A 391 -3.70 -4.43 15.53
C THR A 391 -2.68 -4.03 14.46
N PRO A 392 -2.76 -2.79 13.95
CA PRO A 392 -1.80 -2.27 12.97
C PRO A 392 -0.44 -1.97 13.63
N ILE A 393 0.52 -1.52 12.82
CA ILE A 393 1.80 -1.02 13.33
C ILE A 393 1.61 0.10 14.35
N GLY A 394 2.58 0.24 15.26
CA GLY A 394 2.56 1.23 16.32
C GLY A 394 2.68 2.68 15.82
N GLU A 395 2.32 3.64 16.67
CA GLU A 395 2.41 5.07 16.37
C GLU A 395 3.81 5.50 15.91
N ALA A 396 4.85 4.88 16.49
CA ALA A 396 6.24 5.17 16.16
C ALA A 396 6.56 4.78 14.71
N ASP A 397 6.14 3.59 14.29
CA ASP A 397 6.38 3.08 12.95
C ASP A 397 5.53 3.81 11.90
N LEU A 398 4.28 4.17 12.26
CA LEU A 398 3.44 5.04 11.43
C LEU A 398 4.11 6.39 11.18
N PHE A 399 4.71 6.99 12.22
CA PHE A 399 5.43 8.24 12.09
C PHE A 399 6.67 8.09 11.20
N ASP A 400 7.45 7.04 11.40
CA ASP A 400 8.68 6.79 10.64
C ASP A 400 8.36 6.64 9.15
N MET A 401 7.21 6.04 8.80
CA MET A 401 6.72 5.96 7.42
C MET A 401 6.15 7.29 6.90
N GLU A 402 5.28 7.99 7.65
CA GLU A 402 4.68 9.26 7.20
C GLU A 402 5.74 10.36 7.01
N TYR A 403 6.76 10.35 7.86
CA TYR A 403 7.87 11.31 7.84
C TYR A 403 9.17 10.72 7.28
N TRP A 404 9.05 9.65 6.51
CA TRP A 404 10.20 9.03 5.85
C TRP A 404 10.97 10.06 5.01
N SER A 405 12.31 9.97 5.00
CA SER A 405 13.17 10.92 4.28
C SER A 405 12.80 11.05 2.80
N LEU A 406 12.38 9.95 2.16
CA LEU A 406 11.95 9.93 0.76
C LEU A 406 10.60 10.65 0.55
N GLU A 407 9.69 10.57 1.50
CA GLU A 407 8.42 11.31 1.47
C GLU A 407 8.64 12.80 1.77
N GLN A 408 9.52 13.12 2.73
CA GLN A 408 9.91 14.50 3.03
C GLN A 408 10.61 15.18 1.84
N ALA A 409 11.43 14.45 1.07
CA ALA A 409 12.09 14.97 -0.14
C ALA A 409 11.08 15.37 -1.24
N LYS A 410 9.97 14.64 -1.39
CA LYS A 410 8.89 15.00 -2.34
C LYS A 410 8.25 16.34 -2.02
N LEU A 411 8.17 16.70 -0.73
CA LEU A 411 7.62 18.00 -0.30
C LEU A 411 8.54 19.18 -0.66
N ALA A 412 9.85 18.97 -0.74
CA ALA A 412 10.81 20.00 -1.11
C ALA A 412 10.71 20.32 -2.62
N VAL A 413 10.44 19.32 -3.46
CA VAL A 413 10.30 19.49 -4.93
C VAL A 413 8.96 20.11 -5.32
N GLY A 414 7.88 19.83 -4.57
CA GLY A 414 6.55 20.40 -4.84
C GLY A 414 6.32 21.82 -4.33
N ALA A 415 7.32 22.42 -3.67
CA ALA A 415 7.30 23.80 -3.16
C ALA A 415 8.06 24.80 -4.05
N SER A 416 8.59 24.33 -5.21
CA SER A 416 9.29 25.16 -6.23
C SER A 416 8.39 25.51 -7.41
#